data_0f965f3adf9eb31e531b7f0354d15b85
#
_entry.id   0f965f3adf9eb31e531b7f0354d15b85
#
_cell.length_a   1.000
_cell.length_b   1.000
_cell.length_c   1.000
_cell.angle_alpha   90.00
_cell.angle_beta   90.00
_cell.angle_gamma   90.00
#
_symmetry.space_group_name_H-M   'P 1'
#
loop_
_entity.id
_entity.type
_entity.pdbx_description
1 polymer ?
#
loop_
_entity_poly.entity_id
_entity_poly.type
_entity_poly.pdbx_seq_one_letter_code
_entity_poly.pdbx_strand_id
1 'polypeptide(L)'
;MTRPRAVLSMNPPRLARSLFDEDALARLHRAADIDTDLVLTELDSARSRDALAGVDILVAGWNAPVVRVAHLPYTARLRAVIYAGGVAATCLEDPAAFAARGVVAANARVANSWPVAEYALAMILLAGKRVLPAGRAYRRTRTPPDNFAVPEGFGNYRQTVGIVGASAVGRTVLDLLRPFDLDVLLYDPTLAPEEAAGLGARPVELDELMRSSQVISLHQPLTPTTRGQINGGRLALMRDGATLVNTARGAVVDQEALTAELRTGRIDAVLDVTDPEPPAADSELWTLDNVLLTPHTAGSMGGELHRIGDAVAGEVERFAAGLPFAHPEDLTFSARTRVR
;
A
#
# COMPACT_ATOMS: atom_id res chain seq x y z
N MET A 1 -9.33 9.17 35.42
CA MET A 1 -8.03 9.48 34.77
C MET A 1 -8.23 10.68 33.87
N THR A 2 -7.28 11.62 33.81
CA THR A 2 -7.33 12.73 32.86
C THR A 2 -7.15 12.19 31.44
N ARG A 3 -7.95 12.67 30.49
CA ARG A 3 -7.80 12.29 29.08
C ARG A 3 -6.42 12.68 28.57
N PRO A 4 -5.74 11.84 27.76
CA PRO A 4 -4.49 12.21 27.14
C PRO A 4 -4.69 13.38 26.18
N ARG A 5 -3.67 14.26 26.06
CA ARG A 5 -3.70 15.34 25.08
C ARG A 5 -3.19 14.83 23.73
N ALA A 6 -3.90 15.13 22.67
CA ALA A 6 -3.52 14.75 21.31
C ALA A 6 -3.46 15.95 20.37
N VAL A 7 -2.64 15.84 19.31
CA VAL A 7 -2.58 16.84 18.23
C VAL A 7 -2.51 16.14 16.88
N LEU A 8 -3.12 16.74 15.87
CA LEU A 8 -3.06 16.28 14.48
C LEU A 8 -1.84 16.89 13.78
N SER A 9 -1.16 16.10 12.94
CA SER A 9 -0.06 16.55 12.10
C SER A 9 -0.13 15.87 10.74
N MET A 10 -0.40 16.62 9.67
CA MET A 10 -0.49 16.11 8.29
C MET A 10 -0.50 17.24 7.27
N ASN A 11 -0.23 16.90 6.01
CA ASN A 11 -0.19 17.87 4.93
C ASN A 11 -0.79 17.30 3.64
N PRO A 12 -1.81 17.94 3.03
CA PRO A 12 -2.42 19.21 3.43
C PRO A 12 -3.32 19.05 4.67
N PRO A 13 -3.55 20.14 5.44
CA PRO A 13 -4.34 20.06 6.69
C PRO A 13 -5.78 19.62 6.47
N ARG A 14 -6.36 19.85 5.27
CA ARG A 14 -7.69 19.34 4.90
C ARG A 14 -7.80 17.82 4.93
N LEU A 15 -6.68 17.09 4.91
CA LEU A 15 -6.65 15.63 5.01
C LEU A 15 -7.32 15.15 6.31
N ALA A 16 -7.19 15.90 7.41
CA ALA A 16 -7.87 15.58 8.68
C ALA A 16 -9.40 15.45 8.50
N ARG A 17 -10.01 16.37 7.76
CA ARG A 17 -11.47 16.35 7.49
C ARG A 17 -11.87 15.21 6.53
N SER A 18 -10.96 14.73 5.73
CA SER A 18 -11.20 13.58 4.83
C SER A 18 -11.03 12.24 5.55
N LEU A 19 -10.17 12.19 6.58
CA LEU A 19 -9.93 10.98 7.37
C LEU A 19 -11.03 10.76 8.41
N PHE A 20 -11.41 11.82 9.14
CA PHE A 20 -12.28 11.71 10.30
C PHE A 20 -13.67 12.24 9.95
N ASP A 21 -14.63 11.33 9.81
CA ASP A 21 -16.06 11.66 9.76
C ASP A 21 -16.59 12.06 11.16
N GLU A 22 -17.88 12.37 11.24
CA GLU A 22 -18.50 12.81 12.50
C GLU A 22 -18.38 11.77 13.63
N ASP A 23 -18.48 10.49 13.31
CA ASP A 23 -18.37 9.42 14.31
C ASP A 23 -16.93 9.28 14.81
N ALA A 24 -15.95 9.22 13.92
CA ALA A 24 -14.53 9.17 14.27
C ALA A 24 -14.11 10.40 15.08
N LEU A 25 -14.57 11.63 14.70
CA LEU A 25 -14.35 12.85 15.48
C LEU A 25 -14.94 12.74 16.88
N ALA A 26 -16.19 12.30 16.99
CA ALA A 26 -16.85 12.10 18.29
C ALA A 26 -16.08 11.13 19.19
N ARG A 27 -15.54 10.05 18.61
CA ARG A 27 -14.70 9.05 19.31
C ARG A 27 -13.39 9.67 19.78
N LEU A 28 -12.70 10.44 18.93
CA LEU A 28 -11.47 11.16 19.28
C LEU A 28 -11.68 12.10 20.45
N HIS A 29 -12.75 12.94 20.41
CA HIS A 29 -13.08 13.90 21.48
C HIS A 29 -13.47 13.23 22.80
N ARG A 30 -14.07 12.01 22.75
CA ARG A 30 -14.34 11.24 23.98
C ARG A 30 -13.06 10.69 24.58
N ALA A 31 -12.13 10.21 23.75
CA ALA A 31 -10.91 9.52 24.17
C ALA A 31 -9.78 10.45 24.57
N ALA A 32 -9.64 11.60 23.91
CA ALA A 32 -8.52 12.52 24.09
C ALA A 32 -8.98 14.00 24.23
N ASP A 33 -8.12 14.81 24.83
CA ASP A 33 -8.20 16.27 24.77
C ASP A 33 -7.50 16.71 23.46
N ILE A 34 -8.28 16.99 22.43
CA ILE A 34 -7.82 17.26 21.08
C ILE A 34 -8.60 18.39 20.44
N ASP A 35 -7.88 19.34 19.84
CA ASP A 35 -8.45 20.35 18.94
C ASP A 35 -8.27 19.82 17.50
N THR A 36 -9.34 19.35 16.88
CA THR A 36 -9.33 18.78 15.53
C THR A 36 -9.26 19.82 14.42
N ASP A 37 -9.41 21.11 14.72
CA ASP A 37 -9.16 22.20 13.80
C ASP A 37 -7.68 22.64 13.80
N LEU A 38 -6.93 22.25 14.82
CA LEU A 38 -5.49 22.47 14.90
C LEU A 38 -4.73 21.32 14.24
N VAL A 39 -4.30 21.53 13.00
CA VAL A 39 -3.46 20.58 12.25
C VAL A 39 -2.08 21.17 12.02
N LEU A 40 -1.04 20.51 12.54
CA LEU A 40 0.34 20.94 12.37
C LEU A 40 0.85 20.53 10.99
N THR A 41 1.26 21.53 10.19
CA THR A 41 1.87 21.32 8.86
C THR A 41 3.38 21.58 8.88
N GLU A 42 3.91 22.06 9.99
CA GLU A 42 5.32 22.25 10.32
C GLU A 42 5.50 22.17 11.85
N LEU A 43 6.74 22.01 12.36
CA LEU A 43 6.98 21.77 13.78
C LEU A 43 7.92 22.80 14.44
N ASP A 44 8.43 23.76 13.68
CA ASP A 44 9.48 24.67 14.15
C ASP A 44 8.95 26.03 14.64
N SER A 45 7.71 26.41 14.33
CA SER A 45 7.13 27.66 14.82
C SER A 45 6.86 27.64 16.32
N ALA A 46 6.75 28.80 16.92
CA ALA A 46 6.37 28.94 18.34
C ALA A 46 5.02 28.24 18.61
N ARG A 47 4.04 28.42 17.73
CA ARG A 47 2.71 27.79 17.83
C ARG A 47 2.80 26.27 17.86
N SER A 48 3.59 25.69 16.96
CA SER A 48 3.74 24.22 16.88
C SER A 48 4.48 23.68 18.10
N ARG A 49 5.50 24.39 18.59
CA ARG A 49 6.24 24.02 19.82
C ARG A 49 5.32 24.05 21.04
N ASP A 50 4.50 25.09 21.17
CA ASP A 50 3.53 25.21 22.26
C ASP A 50 2.49 24.09 22.21
N ALA A 51 1.99 23.75 21.01
CA ALA A 51 1.07 22.64 20.81
C ALA A 51 1.71 21.29 21.21
N LEU A 52 2.98 21.07 20.86
CA LEU A 52 3.70 19.83 21.16
C LEU A 52 4.12 19.70 22.63
N ALA A 53 4.34 20.79 23.33
CA ALA A 53 4.91 20.79 24.69
C ALA A 53 4.10 20.01 25.74
N GLY A 54 2.80 19.86 25.53
CA GLY A 54 1.91 19.17 26.45
C GLY A 54 1.24 17.92 25.89
N VAL A 55 1.68 17.41 24.74
CA VAL A 55 1.01 16.36 23.99
C VAL A 55 1.48 14.97 24.40
N ASP A 56 0.55 14.08 24.68
CA ASP A 56 0.80 12.66 24.95
C ASP A 56 0.74 11.81 23.65
N ILE A 57 -0.10 12.23 22.69
CA ILE A 57 -0.34 11.51 21.41
C ILE A 57 -0.15 12.44 20.22
N LEU A 58 0.74 12.07 19.29
CA LEU A 58 0.80 12.64 17.95
C LEU A 58 0.02 11.76 16.98
N VAL A 59 -1.07 12.28 16.43
CA VAL A 59 -1.79 11.66 15.32
C VAL A 59 -1.26 12.24 14.03
N ALA A 60 -0.42 11.48 13.34
CA ALA A 60 0.22 11.90 12.11
C ALA A 60 -0.48 11.29 10.88
N GLY A 61 -0.62 12.06 9.82
CA GLY A 61 -1.14 11.60 8.52
C GLY A 61 -0.10 11.72 7.41
N TRP A 62 -0.52 11.54 6.18
CA TRP A 62 0.35 11.64 5.01
C TRP A 62 1.03 13.02 4.95
N ASN A 63 2.30 13.02 4.52
CA ASN A 63 3.16 14.20 4.43
C ASN A 63 3.24 15.00 5.75
N ALA A 64 3.01 14.36 6.90
CA ALA A 64 3.29 14.98 8.19
C ALA A 64 4.76 15.41 8.26
N PRO A 65 5.05 16.59 8.82
CA PRO A 65 6.42 16.98 9.06
C PRO A 65 7.10 15.99 10.02
N VAL A 66 8.34 15.65 9.71
CA VAL A 66 9.12 14.67 10.50
C VAL A 66 9.48 15.27 11.87
N VAL A 67 9.15 14.54 12.92
CA VAL A 67 9.58 14.88 14.28
C VAL A 67 11.08 14.54 14.41
N ARG A 68 11.91 15.56 14.50
CA ARG A 68 13.36 15.44 14.58
C ARG A 68 13.85 15.24 16.01
N VAL A 69 15.05 14.75 16.17
CA VAL A 69 15.74 14.66 17.47
C VAL A 69 15.82 16.04 18.13
N ALA A 70 15.98 17.09 17.34
CA ALA A 70 15.96 18.49 17.83
C ALA A 70 14.63 18.90 18.49
N HIS A 71 13.53 18.21 18.22
CA HIS A 71 12.22 18.45 18.82
C HIS A 71 12.01 17.75 20.17
N LEU A 72 12.93 16.87 20.59
CA LEU A 72 12.82 16.12 21.86
C LEU A 72 12.57 17.01 23.10
N PRO A 73 13.15 18.21 23.23
CA PRO A 73 12.82 19.10 24.34
C PRO A 73 11.37 19.55 24.40
N TYR A 74 10.72 19.69 23.22
CA TYR A 74 9.32 20.12 23.12
C TYR A 74 8.34 18.93 23.17
N THR A 75 8.81 17.71 22.94
CA THR A 75 8.00 16.48 22.95
C THR A 75 8.26 15.65 24.21
N ALA A 76 8.58 16.30 25.33
CA ALA A 76 8.95 15.62 26.58
C ALA A 76 7.83 14.72 27.12
N ARG A 77 6.57 15.04 26.85
CA ARG A 77 5.38 14.27 27.23
C ARG A 77 4.91 13.27 26.20
N LEU A 78 5.46 13.30 24.98
CA LEU A 78 5.03 12.40 23.91
C LEU A 78 5.24 10.95 24.30
N ARG A 79 4.16 10.17 24.27
CA ARG A 79 4.11 8.75 24.63
C ARG A 79 3.67 7.86 23.48
N ALA A 80 2.95 8.43 22.50
CA ALA A 80 2.47 7.67 21.37
C ALA A 80 2.52 8.45 20.05
N VAL A 81 2.85 7.75 18.97
CA VAL A 81 2.68 8.21 17.58
C VAL A 81 1.72 7.25 16.88
N ILE A 82 0.58 7.77 16.43
CA ILE A 82 -0.43 6.98 15.69
C ILE A 82 -0.47 7.53 14.28
N TYR A 83 -0.14 6.67 13.30
CA TYR A 83 -0.01 7.10 11.91
C TYR A 83 -1.22 6.66 11.07
N ALA A 84 -1.92 7.63 10.50
CA ALA A 84 -3.00 7.43 9.53
C ALA A 84 -2.42 6.99 8.16
N GLY A 85 -1.74 5.87 8.13
CA GLY A 85 -1.07 5.34 6.94
C GLY A 85 -0.27 4.07 7.24
N GLY A 86 0.72 3.76 6.39
CA GLY A 86 1.38 2.45 6.41
C GLY A 86 2.50 2.28 7.44
N VAL A 87 3.33 3.30 7.70
CA VAL A 87 4.55 3.17 8.53
C VAL A 87 4.74 4.41 9.40
N ALA A 88 4.46 4.30 10.70
CA ALA A 88 4.58 5.39 11.67
C ALA A 88 6.02 5.89 11.85
N ALA A 89 7.00 5.01 11.74
CA ALA A 89 8.41 5.36 11.83
C ALA A 89 8.85 6.43 10.80
N THR A 90 8.13 6.59 9.68
CA THR A 90 8.41 7.64 8.68
C THR A 90 8.19 9.06 9.20
N CYS A 91 7.40 9.20 10.26
CA CYS A 91 7.15 10.48 10.91
C CYS A 91 8.25 10.89 11.91
N LEU A 92 9.26 10.04 12.14
CA LEU A 92 10.32 10.24 13.10
C LEU A 92 11.69 10.21 12.41
N GLU A 93 12.56 11.17 12.74
CA GLU A 93 13.93 11.22 12.21
C GLU A 93 14.76 10.04 12.71
N ASP A 94 14.67 9.74 13.99
CA ASP A 94 15.31 8.60 14.65
C ASP A 94 14.28 7.84 15.51
N PRO A 95 13.56 6.87 14.90
CA PRO A 95 12.54 6.10 15.62
C PRO A 95 13.08 5.38 16.87
N ALA A 96 14.34 4.92 16.82
CA ALA A 96 14.95 4.23 17.96
C ALA A 96 15.17 5.17 19.14
N ALA A 97 15.55 6.43 18.90
CA ALA A 97 15.69 7.43 19.96
C ALA A 97 14.34 7.73 20.64
N PHE A 98 13.24 7.74 19.90
CA PHE A 98 11.89 7.88 20.48
C PHE A 98 11.47 6.63 21.25
N ALA A 99 11.73 5.44 20.72
CA ALA A 99 11.47 4.17 21.41
C ALA A 99 12.23 4.08 22.75
N ALA A 100 13.49 4.51 22.78
CA ALA A 100 14.31 4.52 24.01
C ALA A 100 13.72 5.44 25.11
N ARG A 101 12.85 6.40 24.74
CA ARG A 101 12.10 7.26 25.68
C ARG A 101 10.73 6.69 26.06
N GLY A 102 10.43 5.49 25.63
CA GLY A 102 9.15 4.83 25.90
C GLY A 102 8.00 5.29 24.98
N VAL A 103 8.29 5.94 23.85
CA VAL A 103 7.28 6.26 22.83
C VAL A 103 6.90 4.96 22.11
N VAL A 104 5.62 4.66 22.10
CA VAL A 104 5.02 3.55 21.33
C VAL A 104 4.40 4.05 20.04
N ALA A 105 4.27 3.18 19.05
CA ALA A 105 3.67 3.57 17.77
C ALA A 105 2.62 2.58 17.30
N ALA A 106 1.63 3.11 16.57
CA ALA A 106 0.64 2.35 15.83
C ALA A 106 0.45 2.92 14.43
N ASN A 107 -0.10 2.12 13.53
CA ASN A 107 -0.39 2.55 12.16
C ASN A 107 -1.73 2.00 11.66
N ALA A 108 -2.24 2.59 10.58
CA ALA A 108 -3.47 2.17 9.91
C ALA A 108 -3.21 1.32 8.65
N ARG A 109 -2.07 0.60 8.59
CA ARG A 109 -1.65 -0.18 7.41
C ARG A 109 -2.73 -1.18 6.98
N VAL A 110 -3.34 -1.88 7.93
CA VAL A 110 -4.38 -2.87 7.64
C VAL A 110 -5.60 -2.20 7.03
N ALA A 111 -6.06 -1.07 7.58
CA ALA A 111 -7.17 -0.30 7.03
C ALA A 111 -6.89 0.16 5.59
N ASN A 112 -5.67 0.64 5.32
CA ASN A 112 -5.25 1.09 3.99
C ASN A 112 -4.97 -0.07 3.01
N SER A 113 -4.86 -1.32 3.48
CA SER A 113 -4.61 -2.47 2.60
C SER A 113 -5.87 -2.89 1.82
N TRP A 114 -7.05 -2.63 2.35
CA TRP A 114 -8.32 -3.05 1.75
C TRP A 114 -8.57 -2.44 0.37
N PRO A 115 -8.56 -1.12 0.16
CA PRO A 115 -8.79 -0.54 -1.16
C PRO A 115 -7.73 -0.98 -2.18
N VAL A 116 -6.48 -1.11 -1.77
CA VAL A 116 -5.42 -1.63 -2.66
C VAL A 116 -5.70 -3.07 -3.07
N ALA A 117 -6.18 -3.90 -2.14
CA ALA A 117 -6.52 -5.28 -2.44
C ALA A 117 -7.78 -5.40 -3.31
N GLU A 118 -8.79 -4.57 -3.08
CA GLU A 118 -10.00 -4.47 -3.91
C GLU A 118 -9.65 -4.02 -5.34
N TYR A 119 -8.78 -3.02 -5.48
CA TYR A 119 -8.25 -2.60 -6.79
C TYR A 119 -7.49 -3.75 -7.47
N ALA A 120 -6.56 -4.40 -6.76
CA ALA A 120 -5.78 -5.51 -7.31
C ALA A 120 -6.67 -6.68 -7.74
N LEU A 121 -7.66 -7.07 -6.94
CA LEU A 121 -8.66 -8.07 -7.30
C LEU A 121 -9.39 -7.70 -8.60
N ALA A 122 -9.88 -6.47 -8.70
CA ALA A 122 -10.57 -6.00 -9.91
C ALA A 122 -9.65 -6.13 -11.14
N MET A 123 -8.39 -5.70 -11.02
CA MET A 123 -7.42 -5.77 -12.12
C MET A 123 -7.05 -7.22 -12.46
N ILE A 124 -6.91 -8.12 -11.48
CA ILE A 124 -6.68 -9.55 -11.71
C ILE A 124 -7.83 -10.15 -12.53
N LEU A 125 -9.06 -9.93 -12.12
CA LEU A 125 -10.24 -10.49 -12.80
C LEU A 125 -10.44 -9.91 -14.22
N LEU A 126 -10.21 -8.61 -14.39
CA LEU A 126 -10.27 -7.94 -15.69
C LEU A 126 -9.15 -8.41 -16.63
N ALA A 127 -7.94 -8.63 -16.07
CA ALA A 127 -6.79 -9.17 -16.81
C ALA A 127 -7.04 -10.60 -17.28
N GLY A 128 -7.54 -11.48 -16.42
CA GLY A 128 -7.88 -12.85 -16.79
C GLY A 128 -8.94 -12.91 -17.89
N LYS A 129 -9.88 -11.98 -17.92
CA LYS A 129 -10.86 -11.81 -19.02
C LYS A 129 -10.31 -11.03 -20.21
N ARG A 130 -9.07 -10.51 -20.13
CA ARG A 130 -8.44 -9.65 -21.13
C ARG A 130 -9.31 -8.46 -21.56
N VAL A 131 -10.02 -7.85 -20.61
CA VAL A 131 -11.00 -6.80 -20.88
C VAL A 131 -10.36 -5.59 -21.56
N LEU A 132 -9.17 -5.17 -21.13
CA LEU A 132 -8.50 -4.01 -21.69
C LEU A 132 -8.05 -4.23 -23.15
N PRO A 133 -7.28 -5.28 -23.50
CA PRO A 133 -6.90 -5.53 -24.89
C PRO A 133 -8.11 -5.84 -25.78
N ALA A 134 -9.10 -6.60 -25.28
CA ALA A 134 -10.32 -6.89 -26.04
C ALA A 134 -11.12 -5.62 -26.34
N GLY A 135 -11.30 -4.75 -25.33
CA GLY A 135 -12.00 -3.47 -25.50
C GLY A 135 -11.30 -2.53 -26.49
N ARG A 136 -9.97 -2.49 -26.50
CA ARG A 136 -9.18 -1.74 -27.50
C ARG A 136 -9.36 -2.31 -28.91
N ALA A 137 -9.23 -3.62 -29.07
CA ALA A 137 -9.43 -4.29 -30.35
C ALA A 137 -10.84 -4.04 -30.89
N TYR A 138 -11.87 -4.19 -30.05
CA TYR A 138 -13.26 -3.98 -30.45
C TYR A 138 -13.52 -2.53 -30.92
N ARG A 139 -13.00 -1.53 -30.20
CA ARG A 139 -13.12 -0.12 -30.65
C ARG A 139 -12.43 0.14 -32.00
N ARG A 140 -11.29 -0.51 -32.25
CA ARG A 140 -10.53 -0.36 -33.51
C ARG A 140 -11.20 -1.06 -34.69
N THR A 141 -11.60 -2.31 -34.49
CA THR A 141 -12.17 -3.15 -35.58
C THR A 141 -13.67 -2.90 -35.81
N ARG A 142 -14.38 -2.47 -34.74
CA ARG A 142 -15.86 -2.34 -34.73
C ARG A 142 -16.59 -3.65 -35.10
N THR A 143 -15.89 -4.78 -34.93
CA THR A 143 -16.40 -6.12 -35.24
C THR A 143 -16.31 -6.94 -33.96
N PRO A 144 -17.37 -7.68 -33.55
CA PRO A 144 -17.32 -8.54 -32.41
C PRO A 144 -16.26 -9.63 -32.62
N PRO A 145 -15.52 -10.02 -31.56
CA PRO A 145 -14.57 -11.12 -31.64
C PRO A 145 -15.35 -12.43 -31.90
N ASP A 146 -14.68 -13.39 -32.54
CA ASP A 146 -15.15 -14.78 -32.53
C ASP A 146 -14.89 -15.37 -31.14
N ASN A 147 -15.96 -15.46 -30.35
CA ASN A 147 -15.88 -15.96 -28.98
C ASN A 147 -15.49 -17.48 -28.92
N PHE A 148 -15.51 -18.18 -30.02
CA PHE A 148 -15.11 -19.60 -30.10
C PHE A 148 -13.67 -19.79 -30.57
N ALA A 149 -13.07 -18.77 -31.15
CA ALA A 149 -11.66 -18.74 -31.57
C ALA A 149 -10.73 -18.16 -30.51
N VAL A 150 -11.22 -17.98 -29.26
CA VAL A 150 -10.39 -17.48 -28.15
C VAL A 150 -9.43 -18.59 -27.70
N PRO A 151 -8.12 -18.34 -27.60
CA PRO A 151 -7.14 -19.33 -27.15
C PRO A 151 -7.49 -19.92 -25.77
N GLU A 152 -7.11 -21.17 -25.54
CA GLU A 152 -7.12 -21.74 -24.19
C GLU A 152 -6.33 -20.86 -23.24
N GLY A 153 -6.84 -20.66 -22.03
CA GLY A 153 -6.22 -19.79 -21.05
C GLY A 153 -6.89 -18.42 -20.93
N PHE A 154 -7.99 -18.18 -21.59
CA PHE A 154 -8.86 -17.01 -21.37
C PHE A 154 -9.94 -17.29 -20.32
N GLY A 155 -10.25 -16.23 -19.56
CA GLY A 155 -11.26 -16.29 -18.52
C GLY A 155 -10.64 -16.54 -17.15
N ASN A 156 -11.48 -16.59 -16.11
CA ASN A 156 -11.04 -16.73 -14.73
C ASN A 156 -11.27 -18.15 -14.17
N TYR A 157 -11.61 -19.10 -15.01
CA TYR A 157 -11.84 -20.47 -14.58
C TYR A 157 -10.52 -21.27 -14.63
N ARG A 158 -10.02 -21.70 -13.47
CA ARG A 158 -8.76 -22.45 -13.29
C ARG A 158 -7.54 -21.76 -13.90
N GLN A 159 -7.57 -20.40 -13.93
CA GLN A 159 -6.43 -19.61 -14.34
C GLN A 159 -5.41 -19.52 -13.22
N THR A 160 -4.14 -19.55 -13.60
CA THR A 160 -3.05 -19.38 -12.65
C THR A 160 -2.79 -17.90 -12.39
N VAL A 161 -2.90 -17.49 -11.13
CA VAL A 161 -2.60 -16.13 -10.64
C VAL A 161 -1.39 -16.21 -9.71
N GLY A 162 -0.35 -15.45 -10.02
CA GLY A 162 0.85 -15.34 -9.19
C GLY A 162 0.78 -14.12 -8.28
N ILE A 163 0.89 -14.33 -6.99
CA ILE A 163 0.98 -13.28 -5.97
C ILE A 163 2.42 -13.20 -5.48
N VAL A 164 3.04 -12.02 -5.63
CA VAL A 164 4.41 -11.77 -5.17
C VAL A 164 4.37 -10.93 -3.91
N GLY A 165 4.65 -11.55 -2.76
CA GLY A 165 4.67 -10.92 -1.44
C GLY A 165 3.37 -11.10 -0.65
N ALA A 166 3.46 -11.71 0.54
CA ALA A 166 2.39 -11.88 1.51
C ALA A 166 2.36 -10.74 2.54
N SER A 167 2.52 -9.49 2.07
CA SER A 167 2.33 -8.27 2.88
C SER A 167 0.87 -8.16 3.35
N ALA A 168 0.53 -7.12 4.12
CA ALA A 168 -0.86 -6.87 4.51
C ALA A 168 -1.79 -6.84 3.28
N VAL A 169 -1.38 -6.17 2.19
CA VAL A 169 -2.14 -6.14 0.92
C VAL A 169 -2.21 -7.53 0.30
N GLY A 170 -1.06 -8.21 0.15
CA GLY A 170 -1.01 -9.54 -0.49
C GLY A 170 -1.89 -10.57 0.24
N ARG A 171 -1.89 -10.56 1.59
CA ARG A 171 -2.78 -11.42 2.40
C ARG A 171 -4.25 -11.09 2.17
N THR A 172 -4.61 -9.80 2.12
CA THR A 172 -5.99 -9.37 1.83
C THR A 172 -6.40 -9.79 0.42
N VAL A 173 -5.52 -9.66 -0.59
CA VAL A 173 -5.78 -10.14 -1.96
C VAL A 173 -6.00 -11.66 -1.97
N LEU A 174 -5.17 -12.43 -1.28
CA LEU A 174 -5.34 -13.88 -1.17
C LEU A 174 -6.69 -14.26 -0.56
N ASP A 175 -7.11 -13.56 0.49
CA ASP A 175 -8.44 -13.78 1.10
C ASP A 175 -9.58 -13.43 0.14
N LEU A 176 -9.46 -12.33 -0.61
CA LEU A 176 -10.45 -11.91 -1.60
C LEU A 176 -10.51 -12.85 -2.82
N LEU A 177 -9.43 -13.56 -3.14
CA LEU A 177 -9.41 -14.53 -4.24
C LEU A 177 -10.09 -15.87 -3.89
N ARG A 178 -10.29 -16.22 -2.62
CA ARG A 178 -10.84 -17.51 -2.18
C ARG A 178 -12.16 -17.92 -2.85
N PRO A 179 -13.12 -17.01 -3.14
CA PRO A 179 -14.37 -17.39 -3.77
C PRO A 179 -14.27 -17.73 -5.25
N PHE A 180 -13.11 -17.55 -5.88
CA PHE A 180 -12.92 -17.75 -7.31
C PHE A 180 -12.21 -19.09 -7.58
N ASP A 181 -12.61 -19.77 -8.66
CA ASP A 181 -11.93 -20.98 -9.16
C ASP A 181 -10.61 -20.64 -9.86
N LEU A 182 -9.61 -20.21 -9.08
CA LEU A 182 -8.28 -19.81 -9.54
C LEU A 182 -7.21 -20.71 -8.91
N ASP A 183 -6.16 -21.00 -9.68
CA ASP A 183 -4.94 -21.61 -9.15
C ASP A 183 -4.00 -20.49 -8.68
N VAL A 184 -3.91 -20.30 -7.36
CA VAL A 184 -3.12 -19.20 -6.80
C VAL A 184 -1.73 -19.68 -6.40
N LEU A 185 -0.70 -19.07 -7.00
CA LEU A 185 0.70 -19.25 -6.64
C LEU A 185 1.15 -18.09 -5.75
N LEU A 186 1.98 -18.38 -4.76
CA LEU A 186 2.54 -17.38 -3.86
C LEU A 186 4.05 -17.51 -3.80
N TYR A 187 4.74 -16.39 -4.00
CA TYR A 187 6.14 -16.23 -3.65
C TYR A 187 6.29 -15.21 -2.52
N ASP A 188 6.81 -15.66 -1.39
CA ASP A 188 7.29 -14.79 -0.31
C ASP A 188 8.44 -15.51 0.42
N PRO A 189 9.67 -14.98 0.39
CA PRO A 189 10.83 -15.66 0.97
C PRO A 189 10.83 -15.71 2.50
N THR A 190 9.89 -15.02 3.15
CA THR A 190 9.77 -14.94 4.61
C THR A 190 8.69 -15.87 5.17
N LEU A 191 7.90 -16.51 4.30
CA LEU A 191 6.76 -17.34 4.67
C LEU A 191 7.14 -18.83 4.68
N ALA A 192 6.70 -19.55 5.70
CA ALA A 192 6.76 -21.00 5.70
C ALA A 192 5.74 -21.58 4.70
N PRO A 193 6.03 -22.72 4.04
CA PRO A 193 5.11 -23.36 3.08
C PRO A 193 3.72 -23.64 3.65
N GLU A 194 3.63 -24.06 4.92
CA GLU A 194 2.38 -24.35 5.60
C GLU A 194 1.53 -23.09 5.80
N GLU A 195 2.16 -21.95 6.04
CA GLU A 195 1.49 -20.66 6.15
C GLU A 195 0.92 -20.21 4.80
N ALA A 196 1.66 -20.39 3.71
CA ALA A 196 1.19 -20.12 2.36
C ALA A 196 -0.03 -20.97 2.00
N ALA A 197 -0.01 -22.27 2.33
CA ALA A 197 -1.15 -23.17 2.15
C ALA A 197 -2.37 -22.72 2.97
N GLY A 198 -2.17 -22.25 4.20
CA GLY A 198 -3.22 -21.66 5.05
C GLY A 198 -3.86 -20.42 4.43
N LEU A 199 -3.12 -19.66 3.63
CA LEU A 199 -3.61 -18.53 2.85
C LEU A 199 -4.36 -18.94 1.57
N GLY A 200 -4.46 -20.25 1.27
CA GLY A 200 -5.14 -20.77 0.07
C GLY A 200 -4.30 -20.66 -1.21
N ALA A 201 -2.97 -20.58 -1.09
CA ALA A 201 -2.06 -20.46 -2.21
C ALA A 201 -0.98 -21.56 -2.17
N ARG A 202 -0.48 -21.98 -3.34
CA ARG A 202 0.64 -22.89 -3.47
C ARG A 202 1.96 -22.09 -3.45
N PRO A 203 2.85 -22.34 -2.49
CA PRO A 203 4.15 -21.68 -2.45
C PRO A 203 5.05 -22.17 -3.60
N VAL A 204 5.72 -21.24 -4.26
CA VAL A 204 6.63 -21.53 -5.37
C VAL A 204 7.80 -20.55 -5.38
N GLU A 205 8.88 -20.91 -6.09
CA GLU A 205 9.96 -19.97 -6.40
C GLU A 205 9.49 -18.88 -7.37
N LEU A 206 10.09 -17.69 -7.27
CA LEU A 206 9.66 -16.52 -8.07
C LEU A 206 9.71 -16.80 -9.57
N ASP A 207 10.75 -17.46 -10.07
CA ASP A 207 10.89 -17.76 -11.49
C ASP A 207 9.85 -18.77 -11.98
N GLU A 208 9.41 -19.71 -11.12
CA GLU A 208 8.29 -20.62 -11.42
C GLU A 208 6.98 -19.84 -11.50
N LEU A 209 6.73 -18.95 -10.54
CA LEU A 209 5.56 -18.07 -10.53
C LEU A 209 5.48 -17.25 -11.82
N MET A 210 6.60 -16.64 -12.24
CA MET A 210 6.66 -15.83 -13.47
C MET A 210 6.31 -16.65 -14.72
N ARG A 211 6.81 -17.92 -14.82
CA ARG A 211 6.53 -18.80 -15.97
C ARG A 211 5.10 -19.34 -16.01
N SER A 212 4.53 -19.57 -14.84
CA SER A 212 3.27 -20.34 -14.75
C SER A 212 2.04 -19.46 -14.73
N SER A 213 2.17 -18.17 -14.36
CA SER A 213 1.02 -17.31 -14.10
C SER A 213 0.53 -16.58 -15.35
N GLN A 214 -0.80 -16.49 -15.50
CA GLN A 214 -1.45 -15.66 -16.51
C GLN A 214 -1.55 -14.20 -16.04
N VAL A 215 -1.77 -14.00 -14.75
CA VAL A 215 -1.74 -12.68 -14.11
C VAL A 215 -0.77 -12.72 -12.95
N ILE A 216 0.12 -11.75 -12.87
CA ILE A 216 1.09 -11.61 -11.79
C ILE A 216 0.82 -10.31 -11.08
N SER A 217 0.54 -10.37 -9.77
CA SER A 217 0.25 -9.18 -8.96
C SER A 217 1.31 -8.99 -7.87
N LEU A 218 1.87 -7.78 -7.82
CA LEU A 218 3.01 -7.44 -6.97
C LEU A 218 2.54 -6.74 -5.70
N HIS A 219 2.92 -7.29 -4.53
CA HIS A 219 2.55 -6.78 -3.21
C HIS A 219 3.72 -6.76 -2.21
N GLN A 220 4.95 -7.06 -2.66
CA GLN A 220 6.15 -7.01 -1.83
C GLN A 220 6.53 -5.56 -1.49
N PRO A 221 7.08 -5.32 -0.27
CA PRO A 221 7.62 -4.00 0.06
C PRO A 221 8.88 -3.70 -0.76
N LEU A 222 9.18 -2.41 -0.94
CA LEU A 222 10.46 -1.98 -1.50
C LEU A 222 11.54 -2.07 -0.42
N THR A 223 12.52 -2.91 -0.67
CA THR A 223 13.71 -3.13 0.16
C THR A 223 14.95 -3.17 -0.75
N PRO A 224 16.18 -3.18 -0.21
CA PRO A 224 17.38 -3.40 -1.02
C PRO A 224 17.34 -4.69 -1.84
N THR A 225 16.68 -5.74 -1.34
CA THR A 225 16.59 -7.06 -1.99
C THR A 225 15.44 -7.17 -2.98
N THR A 226 14.42 -6.33 -2.89
CA THR A 226 13.27 -6.33 -3.80
C THR A 226 13.34 -5.24 -4.87
N ARG A 227 14.26 -4.28 -4.75
CA ARG A 227 14.51 -3.28 -5.80
C ARG A 227 14.96 -3.96 -7.08
N GLY A 228 14.25 -3.69 -8.19
CA GLY A 228 14.50 -4.33 -9.47
C GLY A 228 14.36 -5.86 -9.46
N GLN A 229 13.65 -6.41 -8.49
CA GLN A 229 13.47 -7.86 -8.36
C GLN A 229 12.78 -8.44 -9.60
N ILE A 230 11.84 -7.72 -10.19
CA ILE A 230 11.20 -8.06 -11.47
C ILE A 230 12.04 -7.41 -12.58
N ASN A 231 13.11 -8.06 -12.96
CA ASN A 231 14.07 -7.63 -13.98
C ASN A 231 13.74 -8.21 -15.37
N GLY A 232 14.50 -7.81 -16.39
CA GLY A 232 14.30 -8.25 -17.77
C GLY A 232 14.31 -9.78 -17.93
N GLY A 233 15.18 -10.50 -17.20
CA GLY A 233 15.20 -11.97 -17.24
C GLY A 233 13.89 -12.59 -16.73
N ARG A 234 13.30 -12.03 -15.67
CA ARG A 234 12.00 -12.49 -15.13
C ARG A 234 10.83 -12.08 -16.01
N LEU A 235 10.86 -10.88 -16.58
CA LEU A 235 9.84 -10.44 -17.54
C LEU A 235 9.81 -11.34 -18.77
N ALA A 236 10.98 -11.78 -19.27
CA ALA A 236 11.07 -12.73 -20.37
C ALA A 236 10.51 -14.12 -20.05
N LEU A 237 10.40 -14.49 -18.76
CA LEU A 237 9.77 -15.77 -18.35
C LEU A 237 8.24 -15.71 -18.42
N MET A 238 7.64 -14.51 -18.40
CA MET A 238 6.18 -14.38 -18.46
C MET A 238 5.62 -15.00 -19.74
N ARG A 239 4.45 -15.58 -19.63
CA ARG A 239 3.73 -16.16 -20.77
C ARG A 239 3.26 -15.08 -21.74
N ASP A 240 3.16 -15.42 -23.00
CA ASP A 240 2.55 -14.54 -24.01
C ASP A 240 1.09 -14.22 -23.62
N GLY A 241 0.75 -12.94 -23.66
CA GLY A 241 -0.54 -12.44 -23.23
C GLY A 241 -0.75 -12.37 -21.70
N ALA A 242 0.26 -12.67 -20.90
CA ALA A 242 0.19 -12.47 -19.44
C ALA A 242 0.13 -10.98 -19.08
N THR A 243 -0.42 -10.69 -17.90
CA THR A 243 -0.54 -9.32 -17.37
C THR A 243 0.25 -9.18 -16.08
N LEU A 244 1.08 -8.14 -16.00
CA LEU A 244 1.73 -7.70 -14.77
C LEU A 244 0.89 -6.60 -14.12
N VAL A 245 0.53 -6.78 -12.83
CA VAL A 245 -0.17 -5.77 -12.03
C VAL A 245 0.78 -5.28 -10.93
N ASN A 246 1.07 -3.98 -10.91
CA ASN A 246 1.91 -3.38 -9.88
C ASN A 246 1.15 -2.29 -9.11
N THR A 247 0.74 -2.62 -7.90
CA THR A 247 0.16 -1.71 -6.89
C THR A 247 1.06 -1.61 -5.64
N ALA A 248 2.30 -2.11 -5.74
CA ALA A 248 3.26 -2.12 -4.63
C ALA A 248 4.14 -0.88 -4.62
N ARG A 249 5.23 -0.91 -5.38
CA ARG A 249 6.14 0.24 -5.62
C ARG A 249 6.73 0.13 -7.03
N GLY A 250 6.93 1.26 -7.70
CA GLY A 250 7.52 1.28 -9.05
C GLY A 250 8.86 0.56 -9.09
N ALA A 251 9.73 0.90 -8.16
CA ALA A 251 11.11 0.43 -8.11
C ALA A 251 11.30 -1.07 -7.79
N VAL A 252 10.24 -1.85 -7.52
CA VAL A 252 10.35 -3.32 -7.45
C VAL A 252 10.48 -3.96 -8.83
N VAL A 253 10.13 -3.20 -9.87
CA VAL A 253 10.29 -3.58 -11.28
C VAL A 253 11.43 -2.77 -11.89
N ASP A 254 12.23 -3.40 -12.71
CA ASP A 254 13.12 -2.71 -13.64
C ASP A 254 12.24 -2.07 -14.73
N GLN A 255 11.97 -0.77 -14.60
CA GLN A 255 11.03 -0.08 -15.48
C GLN A 255 11.53 0.03 -16.91
N GLU A 256 12.85 0.13 -17.13
CA GLU A 256 13.42 0.16 -18.46
C GLU A 256 13.22 -1.18 -19.17
N ALA A 257 13.54 -2.29 -18.47
CA ALA A 257 13.30 -3.63 -18.97
C ALA A 257 11.81 -3.91 -19.21
N LEU A 258 10.92 -3.45 -18.31
CA LEU A 258 9.48 -3.58 -18.49
C LEU A 258 9.00 -2.82 -19.73
N THR A 259 9.46 -1.58 -19.93
CA THR A 259 9.09 -0.77 -21.11
C THR A 259 9.55 -1.46 -22.41
N ALA A 260 10.76 -2.00 -22.42
CA ALA A 260 11.28 -2.75 -23.57
C ALA A 260 10.42 -3.99 -23.88
N GLU A 261 9.99 -4.73 -22.84
CA GLU A 261 9.14 -5.90 -23.00
C GLU A 261 7.74 -5.52 -23.50
N LEU A 262 7.15 -4.46 -22.92
CA LEU A 262 5.82 -3.96 -23.31
C LEU A 262 5.78 -3.46 -24.75
N ARG A 263 6.88 -2.90 -25.26
CA ARG A 263 7.02 -2.45 -26.66
C ARG A 263 6.85 -3.61 -27.64
N THR A 264 7.17 -4.83 -27.25
CA THR A 264 6.98 -6.02 -28.10
C THR A 264 5.49 -6.38 -28.25
N GLY A 265 4.62 -5.90 -27.36
CA GLY A 265 3.21 -6.27 -27.30
C GLY A 265 2.95 -7.68 -26.76
N ARG A 266 3.99 -8.39 -26.27
CA ARG A 266 3.87 -9.77 -25.80
C ARG A 266 3.11 -9.91 -24.48
N ILE A 267 3.28 -8.94 -23.56
CA ILE A 267 2.58 -8.88 -22.28
C ILE A 267 1.79 -7.58 -22.12
N ASP A 268 0.84 -7.57 -21.19
CA ASP A 268 0.11 -6.37 -20.77
C ASP A 268 0.58 -5.93 -19.38
N ALA A 269 0.39 -4.65 -19.02
CA ALA A 269 0.67 -4.16 -17.67
C ALA A 269 -0.44 -3.25 -17.13
N VAL A 270 -0.68 -3.35 -15.83
CA VAL A 270 -1.47 -2.42 -15.01
C VAL A 270 -0.54 -1.83 -13.97
N LEU A 271 -0.24 -0.55 -14.08
CA LEU A 271 0.74 0.13 -13.26
C LEU A 271 0.07 1.29 -12.51
N ASP A 272 -0.14 1.12 -11.22
CA ASP A 272 -0.60 2.20 -10.35
C ASP A 272 0.57 3.00 -9.77
N VAL A 273 1.77 2.44 -9.88
CA VAL A 273 3.04 3.02 -9.41
C VAL A 273 4.16 2.80 -10.43
N THR A 274 5.08 3.76 -10.51
CA THR A 274 6.22 3.77 -11.44
C THR A 274 7.51 4.26 -10.75
N ASP A 275 8.66 4.18 -11.42
CA ASP A 275 9.93 4.73 -10.95
C ASP A 275 10.70 5.38 -12.13
N PRO A 276 10.76 6.74 -12.24
CA PRO A 276 10.19 7.73 -11.32
C PRO A 276 8.65 7.75 -11.34
N GLU A 277 8.07 8.37 -10.31
CA GLU A 277 6.63 8.61 -10.20
C GLU A 277 6.35 10.12 -10.08
N PRO A 278 5.61 10.73 -11.06
CA PRO A 278 5.09 10.10 -12.28
C PRO A 278 6.23 9.71 -13.25
N PRO A 279 5.94 8.89 -14.29
CA PRO A 279 6.90 8.61 -15.34
C PRO A 279 7.36 9.89 -16.02
N ALA A 280 8.59 9.89 -16.57
CA ALA A 280 9.09 11.02 -17.36
C ALA A 280 8.10 11.40 -18.48
N ALA A 281 8.02 12.69 -18.81
CA ALA A 281 7.02 13.20 -19.76
C ALA A 281 7.10 12.57 -21.16
N ASP A 282 8.28 12.11 -21.55
CA ASP A 282 8.58 11.42 -22.80
C ASP A 282 8.53 9.88 -22.69
N SER A 283 8.13 9.35 -21.55
CA SER A 283 8.03 7.90 -21.33
C SER A 283 7.00 7.26 -22.27
N GLU A 284 7.40 6.18 -22.93
CA GLU A 284 6.50 5.40 -23.78
C GLU A 284 5.33 4.76 -23.00
N LEU A 285 5.46 4.59 -21.69
CA LEU A 285 4.37 4.08 -20.84
C LEU A 285 3.09 4.89 -20.97
N TRP A 286 3.16 6.19 -21.35
CA TRP A 286 1.99 7.03 -21.57
C TRP A 286 1.19 6.65 -22.83
N THR A 287 1.83 6.01 -23.81
CA THR A 287 1.25 5.80 -25.15
C THR A 287 1.12 4.35 -25.55
N LEU A 288 1.77 3.43 -24.83
CA LEU A 288 1.67 2.00 -25.11
C LEU A 288 0.26 1.48 -24.87
N ASP A 289 -0.34 0.90 -25.92
CA ASP A 289 -1.72 0.38 -25.89
C ASP A 289 -1.94 -0.75 -24.86
N ASN A 290 -0.90 -1.52 -24.54
CA ASN A 290 -0.93 -2.65 -23.60
C ASN A 290 -0.60 -2.22 -22.15
N VAL A 291 -0.62 -0.92 -21.86
CA VAL A 291 -0.42 -0.37 -20.52
C VAL A 291 -1.67 0.34 -20.02
N LEU A 292 -2.11 0.02 -18.82
CA LEU A 292 -3.03 0.83 -18.04
C LEU A 292 -2.22 1.51 -16.94
N LEU A 293 -2.08 2.84 -17.04
CA LEU A 293 -1.51 3.66 -15.96
C LEU A 293 -2.63 4.27 -15.12
N THR A 294 -2.47 4.23 -13.79
CA THR A 294 -3.30 4.99 -12.86
C THR A 294 -2.40 5.78 -11.89
N PRO A 295 -2.83 6.98 -11.44
CA PRO A 295 -1.97 7.90 -10.71
C PRO A 295 -1.97 7.60 -9.19
N HIS A 296 -1.49 6.42 -8.81
CA HIS A 296 -1.39 5.94 -7.42
C HIS A 296 -2.74 6.00 -6.69
N THR A 297 -3.78 5.51 -7.37
CA THR A 297 -5.17 5.56 -6.91
C THR A 297 -5.68 4.25 -6.31
N ALA A 298 -4.86 3.20 -6.32
CA ALA A 298 -5.20 1.92 -5.68
C ALA A 298 -5.35 2.04 -4.16
N GLY A 299 -4.67 3.01 -3.52
CA GLY A 299 -4.81 3.30 -2.10
C GLY A 299 -6.13 3.98 -1.75
N SER A 300 -6.34 4.22 -0.45
CA SER A 300 -7.58 4.84 0.05
C SER A 300 -7.85 6.21 -0.56
N MET A 301 -9.05 6.39 -1.12
CA MET A 301 -9.54 7.62 -1.72
C MET A 301 -10.98 7.91 -1.29
N GLY A 302 -11.33 9.20 -1.24
CA GLY A 302 -12.71 9.61 -0.94
C GLY A 302 -13.22 9.01 0.37
N GLY A 303 -14.37 8.35 0.34
CA GLY A 303 -14.98 7.71 1.53
C GLY A 303 -14.18 6.55 2.14
N GLU A 304 -13.22 5.96 1.41
CA GLU A 304 -12.35 4.90 1.95
C GLU A 304 -11.39 5.42 3.02
N LEU A 305 -11.10 6.73 3.01
CA LEU A 305 -10.29 7.40 4.01
C LEU A 305 -10.89 7.29 5.42
N HIS A 306 -12.20 7.18 5.54
CA HIS A 306 -12.88 7.02 6.83
C HIS A 306 -12.47 5.71 7.52
N ARG A 307 -12.20 4.63 6.78
CA ARG A 307 -11.68 3.38 7.35
C ARG A 307 -10.32 3.58 8.07
N ILE A 308 -9.48 4.47 7.52
CA ILE A 308 -8.22 4.87 8.17
C ILE A 308 -8.52 5.71 9.42
N GLY A 309 -9.45 6.66 9.32
CA GLY A 309 -9.89 7.50 10.44
C GLY A 309 -10.42 6.65 11.60
N ASP A 310 -11.27 5.67 11.32
CA ASP A 310 -11.79 4.72 12.29
C ASP A 310 -10.70 3.92 13.00
N ALA A 311 -9.72 3.41 12.23
CA ALA A 311 -8.60 2.69 12.80
C ALA A 311 -7.78 3.58 13.74
N VAL A 312 -7.49 4.82 13.33
CA VAL A 312 -6.78 5.79 14.16
C VAL A 312 -7.56 6.14 15.44
N ALA A 313 -8.86 6.41 15.32
CA ALA A 313 -9.71 6.68 16.48
C ALA A 313 -9.70 5.51 17.47
N GLY A 314 -9.77 4.26 16.95
CA GLY A 314 -9.66 3.05 17.76
C GLY A 314 -8.32 2.93 18.49
N GLU A 315 -7.19 3.30 17.87
CA GLU A 315 -5.89 3.28 18.53
C GLU A 315 -5.78 4.38 19.61
N VAL A 316 -6.34 5.56 19.38
CA VAL A 316 -6.43 6.63 20.41
C VAL A 316 -7.28 6.17 21.61
N GLU A 317 -8.43 5.53 21.36
CA GLU A 317 -9.29 4.96 22.41
C GLU A 317 -8.54 3.90 23.25
N ARG A 318 -7.81 2.99 22.59
CA ARG A 318 -7.02 1.96 23.25
C ARG A 318 -5.92 2.56 24.12
N PHE A 319 -5.18 3.54 23.59
CA PHE A 319 -4.16 4.25 24.35
C PHE A 319 -4.73 4.95 25.59
N ALA A 320 -5.85 5.66 25.43
CA ALA A 320 -6.53 6.35 26.54
C ALA A 320 -7.01 5.39 27.63
N ALA A 321 -7.43 4.17 27.24
CA ALA A 321 -7.82 3.11 28.13
C ALA A 321 -6.64 2.32 28.75
N GLY A 322 -5.40 2.62 28.37
CA GLY A 322 -4.22 1.86 28.80
C GLY A 322 -4.12 0.45 28.22
N LEU A 323 -4.80 0.20 27.11
CA LEU A 323 -4.79 -1.07 26.38
C LEU A 323 -3.66 -1.10 25.34
N PRO A 324 -3.11 -2.27 25.00
CA PRO A 324 -2.18 -2.40 23.89
C PRO A 324 -2.80 -1.92 22.58
N PHE A 325 -2.03 -1.35 21.68
CA PHE A 325 -2.50 -1.05 20.32
C PHE A 325 -2.97 -2.33 19.60
N ALA A 326 -3.96 -2.21 18.74
CA ALA A 326 -4.40 -3.29 17.87
C ALA A 326 -3.39 -3.50 16.72
N HIS A 327 -2.80 -2.41 16.24
CA HIS A 327 -1.82 -2.41 15.15
C HIS A 327 -0.50 -1.75 15.57
N PRO A 328 0.23 -2.35 16.53
CA PRO A 328 1.49 -1.78 17.02
C PRO A 328 2.57 -1.80 15.94
N GLU A 329 3.48 -0.83 16.02
CA GLU A 329 4.68 -0.77 15.18
C GLU A 329 5.93 -0.74 16.06
N ASP A 330 6.87 -1.65 15.77
CA ASP A 330 8.18 -1.66 16.43
C ASP A 330 9.07 -0.59 15.80
N LEU A 331 9.25 0.51 16.52
CA LEU A 331 10.10 1.62 16.09
C LEU A 331 11.59 1.25 16.02
N THR A 332 12.03 0.20 16.71
CA THR A 332 13.43 -0.26 16.67
C THR A 332 13.73 -1.08 15.41
N PHE A 333 12.75 -1.82 14.90
CA PHE A 333 12.87 -2.61 13.68
C PHE A 333 12.83 -1.72 12.42
N SER A 334 11.94 -0.75 12.38
CA SER A 334 11.76 0.16 11.24
C SER A 334 12.99 1.00 10.91
N ALA A 335 13.88 1.24 11.88
CA ALA A 335 15.13 1.96 11.65
C ALA A 335 16.13 1.20 10.76
N ARG A 336 16.00 -0.14 10.67
CA ARG A 336 16.94 -1.01 9.91
C ARG A 336 16.53 -1.25 8.45
N THR A 337 15.30 -0.91 8.06
CA THR A 337 14.74 -1.25 6.75
C THR A 337 14.48 -0.05 5.83
N ARG A 338 14.90 1.16 6.21
CA ARG A 338 14.70 2.35 5.38
C ARG A 338 15.59 2.32 4.13
N VAL A 339 14.99 2.09 2.99
CA VAL A 339 15.49 2.57 1.70
C VAL A 339 14.82 3.91 1.44
N ARG A 340 15.61 4.97 1.36
CA ARG A 340 15.17 6.30 0.90
C ARG A 340 14.84 6.25 -0.57
#